data_0eb6ee181042bcc3e0642a7ea26c5c52
#
_entry.id   0eb6ee181042bcc3e0642a7ea26c5c52
#
_cell.length_a   1.000
_cell.length_b   1.000
_cell.length_c   1.000
_cell.angle_alpha   90.00
_cell.angle_beta   90.00
_cell.angle_gamma   90.00
#
_symmetry.space_group_name_H-M   'P 1'
#
loop_
_entity.id
_entity.type
_entity.pdbx_description
1 polymer ?
#
loop_
_entity_poly.entity_id
_entity_poly.type
_entity_poly.pdbx_seq_one_letter_code
_entity_poly.pdbx_strand_id
1 'polypeptide(L)'
;MGPGRIERFWLDTSLILRLLTNDPPELAAKSLEVFRGAEEGRYILRVHPLVVAESFYTLRSFYQVPKQEVSQALRALLDRKGIEVLEEEAVYLALQEAGSGGLSFVDAFLSHSAEAFDDGVATLDEKLAKRATKNLP
;
A
#
# COMPACT_ATOMS: atom_id res chain seq x y z
N MET A 1 -3.36 -23.26 -19.32
CA MET A 1 -4.35 -22.22 -19.01
C MET A 1 -5.34 -22.05 -20.12
N GLY A 2 -6.60 -21.84 -19.80
CA GLY A 2 -7.62 -21.62 -20.81
C GLY A 2 -7.51 -20.25 -21.46
N PRO A 3 -8.09 -20.10 -22.68
CA PRO A 3 -8.16 -18.80 -23.34
C PRO A 3 -8.89 -17.76 -22.47
N GLY A 4 -8.47 -16.53 -22.52
CA GLY A 4 -9.08 -15.43 -21.79
C GLY A 4 -8.65 -15.29 -20.32
N ARG A 5 -7.86 -16.23 -19.83
CA ARG A 5 -7.36 -16.15 -18.46
C ARG A 5 -6.18 -15.19 -18.39
N ILE A 6 -6.31 -14.15 -17.53
CA ILE A 6 -5.25 -13.16 -17.34
C ILE A 6 -4.32 -13.63 -16.23
N GLU A 7 -3.02 -13.58 -16.50
CA GLU A 7 -2.03 -13.89 -15.49
C GLU A 7 -1.89 -12.77 -14.48
N ARG A 8 -1.60 -13.13 -13.24
CA ARG A 8 -1.37 -12.19 -12.15
C ARG A 8 0.05 -12.31 -11.67
N PHE A 9 0.68 -11.17 -11.46
CA PHE A 9 2.03 -11.10 -10.90
C PHE A 9 1.99 -10.27 -9.63
N TRP A 10 2.69 -10.75 -8.61
CA TRP A 10 2.80 -10.00 -7.36
C TRP A 10 3.82 -8.87 -7.53
N LEU A 11 3.40 -7.65 -7.21
CA LEU A 11 4.24 -6.47 -7.36
C LEU A 11 5.24 -6.38 -6.21
N ASP A 12 6.51 -6.21 -6.55
CA ASP A 12 7.56 -6.01 -5.57
C ASP A 12 7.73 -4.53 -5.24
N THR A 13 8.11 -4.25 -4.00
CA THR A 13 8.36 -2.88 -3.52
C THR A 13 9.31 -2.11 -4.42
N SER A 14 10.33 -2.78 -4.97
CA SER A 14 11.33 -2.11 -5.81
C SER A 14 10.70 -1.38 -7.00
N LEU A 15 9.67 -1.98 -7.62
CA LEU A 15 9.00 -1.36 -8.76
C LEU A 15 8.26 -0.09 -8.35
N ILE A 16 7.63 -0.11 -7.18
CA ILE A 16 6.94 1.07 -6.64
C ILE A 16 7.94 2.19 -6.36
N LEU A 17 9.02 1.85 -5.67
CA LEU A 17 10.01 2.85 -5.27
C LEU A 17 10.70 3.48 -6.47
N ARG A 18 11.10 2.66 -7.47
CA ARG A 18 11.75 3.19 -8.66
C ARG A 18 10.82 4.12 -9.44
N LEU A 19 9.56 3.72 -9.58
CA LEU A 19 8.60 4.57 -10.30
C LEU A 19 8.38 5.91 -9.57
N LEU A 20 8.16 5.87 -8.26
CA LEU A 20 7.82 7.07 -7.51
C LEU A 20 9.00 8.01 -7.26
N THR A 21 10.21 7.47 -7.15
CA THR A 21 11.40 8.29 -6.87
C THR A 21 12.18 8.66 -8.14
N ASN A 22 11.94 7.97 -9.25
CA ASN A 22 12.68 8.13 -10.49
C ASN A 22 14.20 7.93 -10.29
N ASP A 23 14.58 7.03 -9.40
CA ASP A 23 15.97 6.83 -8.99
C ASP A 23 16.33 5.34 -8.94
N PRO A 24 17.26 4.87 -9.78
CA PRO A 24 17.82 5.60 -10.91
C PRO A 24 16.87 5.63 -12.11
N PRO A 25 17.01 6.60 -13.03
CA PRO A 25 16.08 6.78 -14.15
C PRO A 25 15.88 5.54 -15.03
N GLU A 26 16.94 4.77 -15.26
CA GLU A 26 16.87 3.57 -16.10
C GLU A 26 15.94 2.52 -15.50
N LEU A 27 15.98 2.34 -14.19
CA LEU A 27 15.12 1.38 -13.51
C LEU A 27 13.70 1.93 -13.36
N ALA A 28 13.56 3.24 -13.22
CA ALA A 28 12.25 3.88 -13.20
C ALA A 28 11.55 3.69 -14.54
N ALA A 29 12.28 3.78 -15.66
CA ALA A 29 11.73 3.55 -16.98
C ALA A 29 11.24 2.10 -17.13
N LYS A 30 12.02 1.13 -16.65
CA LYS A 30 11.62 -0.28 -16.67
C LYS A 30 10.38 -0.51 -15.82
N SER A 31 10.33 0.10 -14.64
CA SER A 31 9.17 0.01 -13.77
C SER A 31 7.92 0.57 -14.46
N LEU A 32 8.04 1.72 -15.11
CA LEU A 32 6.92 2.33 -15.83
C LEU A 32 6.38 1.38 -16.91
N GLU A 33 7.25 0.69 -17.64
CA GLU A 33 6.83 -0.28 -18.65
C GLU A 33 6.02 -1.41 -18.05
N VAL A 34 6.40 -1.88 -16.85
CA VAL A 34 5.64 -2.92 -16.15
C VAL A 34 4.22 -2.43 -15.83
N PHE A 35 4.09 -1.21 -15.31
CA PHE A 35 2.77 -0.64 -15.02
C PHE A 35 1.95 -0.40 -16.29
N ARG A 36 2.59 0.02 -17.36
CA ARG A 36 1.92 0.20 -18.65
C ARG A 36 1.37 -1.12 -19.18
N GLY A 37 2.12 -2.22 -19.02
CA GLY A 37 1.64 -3.55 -19.42
C GLY A 37 0.35 -3.93 -18.72
N ALA A 38 0.25 -3.62 -17.43
CA ALA A 38 -0.97 -3.85 -16.67
C ALA A 38 -2.12 -2.96 -17.15
N GLU A 39 -1.83 -1.67 -17.41
CA GLU A 39 -2.84 -0.75 -17.94
C GLU A 39 -3.39 -1.20 -19.27
N GLU A 40 -2.56 -1.79 -20.11
CA GLU A 40 -2.95 -2.30 -21.42
C GLU A 40 -3.67 -3.65 -21.35
N GLY A 41 -3.83 -4.20 -20.15
CA GLY A 41 -4.57 -5.43 -19.96
C GLY A 41 -3.78 -6.69 -20.25
N ARG A 42 -2.45 -6.61 -20.37
CA ARG A 42 -1.63 -7.79 -20.65
C ARG A 42 -1.50 -8.71 -19.45
N TYR A 43 -1.60 -8.17 -18.24
CA TYR A 43 -1.56 -8.90 -16.99
C TYR A 43 -2.13 -8.01 -15.87
N ILE A 44 -2.29 -8.59 -14.69
CA ILE A 44 -2.71 -7.85 -13.50
C ILE A 44 -1.55 -7.88 -12.51
N LEU A 45 -1.29 -6.74 -11.88
CA LEU A 45 -0.32 -6.61 -10.82
C LEU A 45 -1.05 -6.65 -9.48
N ARG A 46 -0.71 -7.64 -8.68
CA ARG A 46 -1.33 -7.83 -7.36
C ARG A 46 -0.44 -7.24 -6.29
N VAL A 47 -1.03 -6.44 -5.39
CA VAL A 47 -0.29 -5.75 -4.35
C VAL A 47 -0.72 -6.23 -2.98
N HIS A 48 0.25 -6.73 -2.22
CA HIS A 48 0.04 -7.15 -0.84
C HIS A 48 0.19 -5.96 0.10
N PRO A 49 -0.61 -5.89 1.20
CA PRO A 49 -0.45 -4.80 2.18
C PRO A 49 0.96 -4.64 2.74
N LEU A 50 1.73 -5.73 2.86
CA LEU A 50 3.11 -5.65 3.31
C LEU A 50 3.98 -4.81 2.37
N VAL A 51 3.71 -4.87 1.07
CA VAL A 51 4.45 -4.09 0.08
C VAL A 51 4.09 -2.60 0.21
N VAL A 52 2.83 -2.31 0.49
CA VAL A 52 2.40 -0.94 0.74
C VAL A 52 3.07 -0.39 2.00
N ALA A 53 3.11 -1.21 3.07
CA ALA A 53 3.75 -0.81 4.33
C ALA A 53 5.24 -0.51 4.13
N GLU A 54 5.95 -1.39 3.45
CA GLU A 54 7.38 -1.22 3.18
C GLU A 54 7.64 0.03 2.33
N SER A 55 6.81 0.23 1.30
CA SER A 55 6.91 1.41 0.43
C SER A 55 6.69 2.70 1.21
N PHE A 56 5.66 2.73 2.05
CA PHE A 56 5.35 3.90 2.88
C PHE A 56 6.52 4.22 3.79
N TYR A 57 7.01 3.23 4.51
CA TYR A 57 8.12 3.39 5.44
C TYR A 57 9.38 3.89 4.74
N THR A 58 9.75 3.29 3.61
CA THR A 58 10.97 3.65 2.89
C THR A 58 10.89 5.07 2.32
N LEU A 59 9.75 5.46 1.77
CA LEU A 59 9.57 6.82 1.25
C LEU A 59 9.66 7.85 2.37
N ARG A 60 9.16 7.53 3.56
CA ARG A 60 9.22 8.41 4.72
C ARG A 60 10.63 8.50 5.30
N SER A 61 11.25 7.35 5.60
CA SER A 61 12.49 7.34 6.38
C SER A 61 13.75 7.47 5.55
N PHE A 62 13.81 6.85 4.38
CA PHE A 62 14.99 6.94 3.54
C PHE A 62 14.94 8.16 2.61
N TYR A 63 13.83 8.36 1.92
CA TYR A 63 13.68 9.46 0.96
C TYR A 63 13.15 10.74 1.61
N GLN A 64 12.72 10.67 2.86
CA GLN A 64 12.25 11.81 3.65
C GLN A 64 11.10 12.58 2.98
N VAL A 65 10.24 11.87 2.27
CA VAL A 65 9.05 12.46 1.65
C VAL A 65 8.01 12.71 2.74
N PRO A 66 7.36 13.87 2.77
CA PRO A 66 6.30 14.13 3.75
C PRO A 66 5.18 13.10 3.65
N LYS A 67 4.66 12.69 4.81
CA LYS A 67 3.67 11.59 4.86
C LYS A 67 2.43 11.82 4.02
N GLN A 68 1.96 13.05 3.92
CA GLN A 68 0.81 13.35 3.09
C GLN A 68 1.11 13.09 1.61
N GLU A 69 2.31 13.46 1.16
CA GLU A 69 2.73 13.19 -0.21
C GLU A 69 2.90 11.70 -0.47
N VAL A 70 3.45 10.96 0.51
CA VAL A 70 3.59 9.51 0.40
C VAL A 70 2.22 8.86 0.23
N SER A 71 1.28 9.24 1.08
CA SER A 71 -0.07 8.71 1.04
C SER A 71 -0.74 8.97 -0.31
N GLN A 72 -0.63 10.21 -0.81
CA GLN A 72 -1.23 10.58 -2.09
C GLN A 72 -0.57 9.86 -3.26
N ALA A 73 0.75 9.75 -3.26
CA ALA A 73 1.48 9.07 -4.34
C ALA A 73 1.16 7.58 -4.38
N LEU A 74 1.14 6.92 -3.24
CA LEU A 74 0.80 5.50 -3.17
C LEU A 74 -0.66 5.26 -3.57
N ARG A 75 -1.58 6.11 -3.12
CA ARG A 75 -2.98 6.00 -3.50
C ARG A 75 -3.15 6.13 -5.02
N ALA A 76 -2.50 7.12 -5.61
CA ALA A 76 -2.57 7.35 -7.06
C ALA A 76 -2.02 6.14 -7.82
N LEU A 77 -0.91 5.57 -7.35
CA LEU A 77 -0.33 4.38 -7.98
C LEU A 77 -1.28 3.18 -7.87
N LEU A 78 -1.85 2.95 -6.70
CA LEU A 78 -2.74 1.82 -6.48
C LEU A 78 -4.07 1.95 -7.23
N ASP A 79 -4.48 3.18 -7.56
CA ASP A 79 -5.70 3.44 -8.33
C ASP A 79 -5.51 3.21 -9.83
N ARG A 80 -4.29 2.94 -10.29
CA ARG A 80 -4.03 2.73 -11.72
C ARG A 80 -4.73 1.47 -12.20
N LYS A 81 -5.14 1.50 -13.48
CA LYS A 81 -5.75 0.34 -14.12
C LYS A 81 -4.77 -0.84 -14.13
N GLY A 82 -5.28 -2.02 -13.86
CA GLY A 82 -4.47 -3.24 -13.86
C GLY A 82 -3.84 -3.57 -12.51
N ILE A 83 -4.12 -2.77 -11.49
CA ILE A 83 -3.63 -3.01 -10.13
C ILE A 83 -4.76 -3.62 -9.30
N GLU A 84 -4.45 -4.70 -8.60
CA GLU A 84 -5.38 -5.39 -7.72
C GLU A 84 -4.78 -5.40 -6.31
N VAL A 85 -5.42 -4.70 -5.38
CA VAL A 85 -4.91 -4.54 -4.01
C VAL A 85 -5.63 -5.51 -3.08
N LEU A 86 -4.86 -6.32 -2.35
CA LEU A 86 -5.44 -7.19 -1.33
C LEU A 86 -5.86 -6.34 -0.14
N GLU A 87 -7.01 -6.69 0.45
CA GLU A 87 -7.58 -5.95 1.58
C GLU A 87 -7.67 -4.46 1.28
N GLU A 88 -8.16 -4.16 0.09
CA GLU A 88 -8.17 -2.82 -0.50
C GLU A 88 -8.75 -1.76 0.43
N GLU A 89 -9.89 -2.04 1.04
CA GLU A 89 -10.55 -1.06 1.91
C GLU A 89 -9.68 -0.67 3.09
N ALA A 90 -9.11 -1.67 3.79
CA ALA A 90 -8.24 -1.41 4.94
C ALA A 90 -6.97 -0.68 4.51
N VAL A 91 -6.41 -1.02 3.36
CA VAL A 91 -5.21 -0.36 2.83
C VAL A 91 -5.51 1.13 2.57
N TYR A 92 -6.62 1.43 1.91
CA TYR A 92 -6.94 2.82 1.58
C TYR A 92 -7.27 3.65 2.80
N LEU A 93 -8.00 3.08 3.76
CA LEU A 93 -8.26 3.77 5.02
C LEU A 93 -6.96 4.02 5.81
N ALA A 94 -6.06 3.04 5.81
CA ALA A 94 -4.77 3.18 6.47
C ALA A 94 -3.89 4.25 5.81
N LEU A 95 -3.87 4.29 4.47
CA LEU A 95 -3.13 5.33 3.74
C LEU A 95 -3.66 6.72 4.08
N GLN A 96 -4.97 6.88 4.09
CA GLN A 96 -5.59 8.16 4.42
C GLN A 96 -5.22 8.60 5.83
N GLU A 97 -5.31 7.72 6.80
CA GLU A 97 -4.99 8.03 8.18
C GLU A 97 -3.50 8.30 8.39
N ALA A 98 -2.63 7.48 7.82
CA ALA A 98 -1.19 7.68 7.92
C ALA A 98 -0.75 8.99 7.28
N GLY A 99 -1.41 9.41 6.21
CA GLY A 99 -1.11 10.66 5.54
C GLY A 99 -1.58 11.90 6.29
N SER A 100 -2.63 11.78 7.09
CA SER A 100 -3.22 12.91 7.79
C SER A 100 -2.66 13.13 9.19
N GLY A 101 -1.71 12.31 9.64
CA GLY A 101 -1.05 12.52 10.92
C GLY A 101 -1.60 11.71 12.07
N GLY A 102 -2.47 10.74 11.80
CA GLY A 102 -2.96 9.81 12.79
C GLY A 102 -1.92 8.74 13.13
N LEU A 103 -2.33 7.49 13.10
CA LEU A 103 -1.45 6.35 13.34
C LEU A 103 -0.47 6.15 12.18
N SER A 104 0.60 5.41 12.42
CA SER A 104 1.46 4.93 11.34
C SER A 104 0.63 4.04 10.40
N PHE A 105 1.16 3.77 9.18
CA PHE A 105 0.42 2.92 8.25
C PHE A 105 0.09 1.55 8.83
N VAL A 106 1.08 0.89 9.45
CA VAL A 106 0.87 -0.45 10.00
C VAL A 106 -0.16 -0.44 11.12
N ASP A 107 -0.07 0.53 12.04
CA ASP A 107 -1.01 0.62 13.15
C ASP A 107 -2.42 0.95 12.65
N ALA A 108 -2.53 1.86 11.70
CA ALA A 108 -3.81 2.19 11.09
C ALA A 108 -4.40 0.96 10.35
N PHE A 109 -3.56 0.22 9.63
CA PHE A 109 -4.00 -0.97 8.94
C PHE A 109 -4.52 -2.02 9.91
N LEU A 110 -3.83 -2.24 11.04
CA LEU A 110 -4.30 -3.17 12.08
C LEU A 110 -5.65 -2.72 12.64
N SER A 111 -5.79 -1.44 12.94
CA SER A 111 -7.03 -0.90 13.49
C SER A 111 -8.21 -1.08 12.53
N HIS A 112 -8.02 -0.73 11.26
CA HIS A 112 -9.08 -0.86 10.26
C HIS A 112 -9.40 -2.31 9.93
N SER A 113 -8.39 -3.19 9.91
CA SER A 113 -8.60 -4.62 9.69
C SER A 113 -9.40 -5.23 10.84
N ALA A 114 -9.04 -4.91 12.08
CA ALA A 114 -9.75 -5.40 13.26
C ALA A 114 -11.21 -4.94 13.25
N GLU A 115 -11.43 -3.68 12.93
CA GLU A 115 -12.79 -3.12 12.85
C GLU A 115 -13.64 -3.85 11.82
N ALA A 116 -13.06 -4.16 10.65
CA ALA A 116 -13.77 -4.86 9.59
C ALA A 116 -14.25 -6.26 10.01
N PHE A 117 -13.53 -6.90 10.91
CA PHE A 117 -13.89 -8.24 11.44
C PHE A 117 -14.61 -8.17 12.77
N ASP A 118 -14.90 -6.97 13.27
CA ASP A 118 -15.46 -6.77 14.61
C ASP A 118 -14.56 -7.37 15.71
N ASP A 119 -13.27 -7.27 15.51
CA ASP A 119 -12.24 -7.75 16.43
C ASP A 119 -11.61 -6.61 17.22
N GLY A 120 -10.89 -6.96 18.28
CA GLY A 120 -10.07 -6.00 19.01
C GLY A 120 -8.64 -6.01 18.53
N VAL A 121 -7.82 -5.14 19.12
CA VAL A 121 -6.38 -5.08 18.88
C VAL A 121 -5.64 -5.29 20.18
N ALA A 122 -4.71 -6.24 20.18
CA ALA A 122 -3.83 -6.47 21.31
C ALA A 122 -2.56 -5.65 21.13
N THR A 123 -2.36 -4.63 21.96
CA THR A 123 -1.23 -3.71 21.81
C THR A 123 -0.83 -3.11 23.15
N LEU A 124 0.45 -2.74 23.25
CA LEU A 124 0.96 -1.95 24.36
C LEU A 124 1.01 -0.47 24.00
N ASP A 125 0.77 -0.11 22.76
CA ASP A 125 0.77 1.28 22.30
C ASP A 125 -0.54 1.95 22.67
N GLU A 126 -0.46 3.00 23.47
CA GLU A 126 -1.65 3.70 23.97
C GLU A 126 -2.49 4.35 22.87
N LYS A 127 -1.82 4.89 21.87
CA LYS A 127 -2.49 5.58 20.76
C LYS A 127 -3.29 4.58 19.93
N LEU A 128 -2.70 3.43 19.63
CA LEU A 128 -3.39 2.38 18.91
C LEU A 128 -4.53 1.79 19.74
N ALA A 129 -4.31 1.58 21.03
CA ALA A 129 -5.35 1.06 21.94
C ALA A 129 -6.58 1.96 21.97
N LYS A 130 -6.40 3.28 21.95
CA LYS A 130 -7.52 4.24 21.95
C LYS A 130 -8.33 4.20 20.66
N ARG A 131 -7.71 3.80 19.56
CA ARG A 131 -8.39 3.72 18.25
C ARG A 131 -9.10 2.40 18.06
N ALA A 132 -8.74 1.38 18.80
CA ALA A 132 -9.35 0.06 18.70
C ALA A 132 -10.75 0.06 19.31
N THR A 133 -11.67 -0.69 18.70
CA THR A 133 -13.02 -0.83 19.23
C THR A 133 -13.05 -1.69 20.49
N LYS A 134 -12.11 -2.63 20.59
CA LYS A 134 -11.97 -3.51 21.76
C LYS A 134 -10.50 -3.68 22.08
N ASN A 135 -10.19 -3.76 23.38
CA ASN A 135 -8.85 -4.00 23.88
C ASN A 135 -8.85 -5.27 24.72
N LEU A 136 -7.66 -5.77 25.01
CA LEU A 136 -7.53 -6.89 25.94
C LEU A 136 -8.06 -6.49 27.31
N PRO A 137 -8.71 -7.44 28.01
CA PRO A 137 -9.22 -7.18 29.34
C PRO A 137 -8.13 -6.93 30.35
#